data_fb959bfd8f8bfb550b4719430702aca2
#
_entry.id   fb959bfd8f8bfb550b4719430702aca2
#
_cell.length_a   1.000
_cell.length_b   1.000
_cell.length_c   1.000
_cell.angle_alpha   90.00
_cell.angle_beta   90.00
_cell.angle_gamma   90.00
#
_symmetry.space_group_name_H-M   'P 1'
#
loop_
_entity.id
_entity.type
_entity.pdbx_description
1 polymer ?
#
loop_
_entity_poly.entity_id
_entity_poly.type
_entity_poly.pdbx_seq_one_letter_code
_entity_poly.pdbx_strand_id
1 'polypeptide(L)'
;MFKTRLLSGIVLVIAALVLIITGGDVLLISTLVISYIGMFELYRIFHIEKEAVGIIGYLAATVYYCNLKFAFLPDTMVFVLGVLILMMFAYVFTYPKYKTEQVLAAFFGVFYVAVMLSYVYQTRMIEAGAYIVWLVFLCSWGCDTCAYCVGMLIGKHKMSPKLSPKKSVEGAVGGVAGAALLTIIYGMIFKNAMQIDQTHVWIMAGISAVGALISMVGDLTASAIKRNYEIKDYGKLIPGHGGILDRFDSVIFTAPIIYFLAVNFIKL
;
A
#
# COMPACT_ATOMS: atom_id res chain seq x y z
N MET A 1 -14.30 20.51 10.67
CA MET A 1 -13.11 20.00 9.96
C MET A 1 -12.18 19.13 10.83
N PHE A 2 -11.66 19.60 12.00
CA PHE A 2 -10.77 18.76 12.84
C PHE A 2 -11.48 17.53 13.40
N LYS A 3 -12.65 17.67 14.00
CA LYS A 3 -13.46 16.57 14.56
C LYS A 3 -13.77 15.47 13.52
N THR A 4 -14.13 15.87 12.30
CA THR A 4 -14.43 14.93 11.21
C THR A 4 -13.18 14.10 10.83
N ARG A 5 -12.02 14.75 10.73
CA ARG A 5 -10.74 14.06 10.45
C ARG A 5 -10.38 13.10 11.58
N LEU A 6 -10.44 13.55 12.82
CA LEU A 6 -10.14 12.70 13.96
C LEU A 6 -11.05 11.46 13.98
N LEU A 7 -12.36 11.64 13.80
CA LEU A 7 -13.31 10.53 13.82
C LEU A 7 -13.04 9.53 12.68
N SER A 8 -12.88 10.00 11.44
CA SER A 8 -12.60 9.12 10.31
C SER A 8 -11.24 8.42 10.44
N GLY A 9 -10.23 9.07 11.02
CA GLY A 9 -8.94 8.42 11.32
C GLY A 9 -9.08 7.29 12.36
N ILE A 10 -9.83 7.52 13.44
CA ILE A 10 -10.11 6.49 14.45
C ILE A 10 -10.86 5.31 13.82
N VAL A 11 -11.89 5.56 13.01
CA VAL A 11 -12.65 4.51 12.33
C VAL A 11 -11.74 3.68 11.41
N LEU A 12 -10.84 4.31 10.65
CA LEU A 12 -9.88 3.61 9.80
C LEU A 12 -8.93 2.72 10.59
N VAL A 13 -8.40 3.22 11.71
CA VAL A 13 -7.50 2.43 12.57
C VAL A 13 -8.25 1.25 13.17
N ILE A 14 -9.47 1.46 13.69
CA ILE A 14 -10.30 0.38 14.25
C ILE A 14 -10.62 -0.65 13.16
N ALA A 15 -11.02 -0.22 11.97
CA ALA A 15 -11.31 -1.12 10.85
C ALA A 15 -10.05 -1.95 10.48
N ALA A 16 -8.88 -1.32 10.35
CA ALA A 16 -7.63 -2.01 10.08
C ALA A 16 -7.30 -3.03 11.19
N LEU A 17 -7.45 -2.65 12.47
CA LEU A 17 -7.26 -3.56 13.60
C LEU A 17 -8.18 -4.78 13.50
N VAL A 18 -9.48 -4.58 13.32
CA VAL A 18 -10.47 -5.67 13.23
C VAL A 18 -10.13 -6.60 12.05
N LEU A 19 -9.86 -6.06 10.86
CA LEU A 19 -9.58 -6.85 9.67
C LEU A 19 -8.29 -7.66 9.79
N ILE A 20 -7.23 -7.06 10.33
CA ILE A 20 -5.93 -7.74 10.48
C ILE A 20 -5.99 -8.80 11.57
N ILE A 21 -6.64 -8.53 12.70
CA ILE A 21 -6.79 -9.50 13.79
C ILE A 21 -7.63 -10.68 13.32
N THR A 22 -8.74 -10.44 12.63
CA THR A 22 -9.59 -11.51 12.09
C THR A 22 -8.83 -12.34 11.05
N GLY A 23 -8.07 -11.70 10.15
CA GLY A 23 -7.24 -12.40 9.16
C GLY A 23 -8.05 -13.24 8.17
N GLY A 24 -7.42 -14.28 7.62
CA GLY A 24 -8.06 -15.27 6.77
C GLY A 24 -8.86 -14.69 5.60
N ASP A 25 -10.00 -15.30 5.30
CA ASP A 25 -10.87 -14.89 4.19
C ASP A 25 -11.44 -13.47 4.36
N VAL A 26 -11.67 -13.03 5.60
CA VAL A 26 -12.16 -11.68 5.87
C VAL A 26 -11.14 -10.64 5.41
N LEU A 27 -9.85 -10.85 5.71
CA LEU A 27 -8.80 -9.95 5.28
C LEU A 27 -8.60 -10.03 3.76
N LEU A 28 -8.65 -11.23 3.16
CA LEU A 28 -8.54 -11.41 1.71
C LEU A 28 -9.62 -10.63 0.96
N ILE A 29 -10.88 -10.80 1.35
CA ILE A 29 -12.01 -10.12 0.71
C ILE A 29 -11.93 -8.61 0.95
N SER A 30 -11.58 -8.19 2.15
CA SER A 30 -11.47 -6.77 2.48
C SER A 30 -10.36 -6.09 1.70
N THR A 31 -9.19 -6.72 1.54
CA THR A 31 -8.10 -6.18 0.72
C THR A 31 -8.47 -6.15 -0.76
N LEU A 32 -9.25 -7.12 -1.28
CA LEU A 32 -9.80 -7.07 -2.64
C LEU A 32 -10.76 -5.88 -2.82
N VAL A 33 -11.67 -5.67 -1.87
CA VAL A 33 -12.62 -4.54 -1.91
C VAL A 33 -11.87 -3.20 -1.86
N ILE A 34 -10.88 -3.06 -0.97
CA ILE A 34 -10.03 -1.87 -0.89
C ILE A 34 -9.27 -1.67 -2.21
N SER A 35 -8.76 -2.76 -2.82
CA SER A 35 -8.08 -2.71 -4.12
C SER A 35 -9.03 -2.24 -5.22
N TYR A 36 -10.28 -2.71 -5.26
CA TYR A 36 -11.26 -2.24 -6.23
C TYR A 36 -11.55 -0.75 -6.11
N ILE A 37 -11.72 -0.26 -4.88
CA ILE A 37 -11.96 1.16 -4.66
C ILE A 37 -10.73 1.97 -5.08
N GLY A 38 -9.52 1.53 -4.71
CA GLY A 38 -8.28 2.19 -5.11
C GLY A 38 -8.05 2.17 -6.63
N MET A 39 -8.33 1.05 -7.30
CA MET A 39 -8.29 0.96 -8.77
C MET A 39 -9.33 1.86 -9.41
N PHE A 40 -10.56 1.91 -8.87
CA PHE A 40 -11.60 2.81 -9.37
C PHE A 40 -11.17 4.28 -9.26
N GLU A 41 -10.59 4.67 -8.13
CA GLU A 41 -10.07 6.02 -7.93
C GLU A 41 -8.94 6.35 -8.90
N LEU A 42 -8.01 5.40 -9.15
CA LEU A 42 -6.94 5.56 -10.13
C LEU A 42 -7.48 5.63 -11.56
N TYR A 43 -8.34 4.68 -11.94
CA TYR A 43 -8.90 4.60 -13.30
C TYR A 43 -9.75 5.79 -13.67
N ARG A 44 -10.40 6.42 -12.69
CA ARG A 44 -11.17 7.65 -12.90
C ARG A 44 -10.30 8.81 -13.40
N ILE A 45 -9.03 8.87 -13.02
CA ILE A 45 -8.10 9.89 -13.51
C ILE A 45 -7.89 9.74 -15.03
N PHE A 46 -7.90 8.50 -15.51
CA PHE A 46 -7.71 8.16 -16.93
C PHE A 46 -9.04 8.01 -17.69
N HIS A 47 -10.18 8.24 -17.03
CA HIS A 47 -11.52 8.06 -17.59
C HIS A 47 -11.77 6.65 -18.14
N ILE A 48 -11.27 5.62 -17.45
CA ILE A 48 -11.41 4.20 -17.82
C ILE A 48 -12.13 3.36 -16.75
N GLU A 49 -12.62 3.97 -15.68
CA GLU A 49 -13.19 3.26 -14.53
C GLU A 49 -14.44 2.42 -14.87
N LYS A 50 -15.12 2.74 -15.97
CA LYS A 50 -16.31 1.99 -16.47
C LYS A 50 -16.10 1.44 -17.88
N GLU A 51 -14.91 1.62 -18.43
CA GLU A 51 -14.56 1.19 -19.77
C GLU A 51 -14.08 -0.27 -19.79
N ALA A 52 -14.10 -0.91 -20.98
CA ALA A 52 -13.72 -2.31 -21.11
C ALA A 52 -12.32 -2.63 -20.54
N VAL A 53 -11.35 -1.76 -20.79
CA VAL A 53 -9.97 -1.94 -20.26
C VAL A 53 -9.93 -1.85 -18.73
N GLY A 54 -10.72 -0.96 -18.12
CA GLY A 54 -10.86 -0.89 -16.67
C GLY A 54 -11.56 -2.11 -16.08
N ILE A 55 -12.62 -2.62 -16.75
CA ILE A 55 -13.34 -3.84 -16.35
C ILE A 55 -12.39 -5.05 -16.40
N ILE A 56 -11.57 -5.18 -17.45
CA ILE A 56 -10.53 -6.21 -17.53
C ILE A 56 -9.58 -6.11 -16.33
N GLY A 57 -9.19 -4.91 -15.93
CA GLY A 57 -8.36 -4.69 -14.74
C GLY A 57 -9.01 -5.21 -13.46
N TYR A 58 -10.30 -4.93 -13.22
CA TYR A 58 -11.03 -5.46 -12.05
C TYR A 58 -11.14 -6.99 -12.09
N LEU A 59 -11.45 -7.57 -13.25
CA LEU A 59 -11.49 -9.03 -13.42
C LEU A 59 -10.11 -9.65 -13.16
N ALA A 60 -9.05 -9.05 -13.67
CA ALA A 60 -7.69 -9.49 -13.40
C ALA A 60 -7.37 -9.47 -11.90
N ALA A 61 -7.75 -8.40 -11.18
CA ALA A 61 -7.60 -8.34 -9.73
C ALA A 61 -8.36 -9.48 -9.04
N THR A 62 -9.61 -9.77 -9.47
CA THR A 62 -10.39 -10.92 -8.94
C THR A 62 -9.67 -12.24 -9.15
N VAL A 63 -9.21 -12.50 -10.38
CA VAL A 63 -8.49 -13.73 -10.73
C VAL A 63 -7.23 -13.87 -9.87
N TYR A 64 -6.48 -12.78 -9.67
CA TYR A 64 -5.29 -12.78 -8.84
C TYR A 64 -5.60 -13.12 -7.38
N TYR A 65 -6.61 -12.48 -6.77
CA TYR A 65 -7.00 -12.75 -5.38
C TYR A 65 -7.59 -14.17 -5.20
N CYS A 66 -8.35 -14.66 -6.19
CA CYS A 66 -8.78 -16.06 -6.22
C CYS A 66 -7.56 -17.00 -6.28
N ASN A 67 -6.56 -16.68 -7.09
CA ASN A 67 -5.34 -17.48 -7.17
C ASN A 67 -4.54 -17.50 -5.85
N LEU A 68 -4.52 -16.40 -5.10
CA LEU A 68 -3.89 -16.40 -3.76
C LEU A 68 -4.53 -17.41 -2.80
N LYS A 69 -5.83 -17.68 -2.97
CA LYS A 69 -6.56 -18.64 -2.12
C LYS A 69 -6.52 -20.07 -2.65
N PHE A 70 -6.72 -20.24 -3.95
CA PHE A 70 -6.95 -21.56 -4.56
C PHE A 70 -5.72 -22.11 -5.31
N ALA A 71 -4.68 -21.29 -5.52
CA ALA A 71 -3.42 -21.68 -6.18
C ALA A 71 -3.61 -22.45 -7.51
N PHE A 72 -4.54 -21.98 -8.36
CA PHE A 72 -4.87 -22.66 -9.62
C PHE A 72 -3.97 -22.26 -10.79
N LEU A 73 -3.26 -21.14 -10.69
CA LEU A 73 -2.27 -20.73 -11.70
C LEU A 73 -0.92 -21.37 -11.40
N PRO A 74 -0.25 -21.96 -12.41
CA PRO A 74 1.02 -22.66 -12.21
C PRO A 74 2.17 -21.68 -11.87
N ASP A 75 2.10 -20.44 -12.37
CA ASP A 75 3.13 -19.42 -12.17
C ASP A 75 2.49 -18.02 -12.24
N THR A 76 3.03 -17.12 -11.43
CA THR A 76 2.64 -15.70 -11.44
C THR A 76 2.92 -15.05 -12.81
N MET A 77 3.95 -15.48 -13.54
CA MET A 77 4.27 -14.95 -14.86
C MET A 77 3.15 -15.23 -15.86
N VAL A 78 2.47 -16.39 -15.77
CA VAL A 78 1.30 -16.71 -16.60
C VAL A 78 0.19 -15.69 -16.38
N PHE A 79 -0.04 -15.27 -15.15
CA PHE A 79 -1.00 -14.22 -14.84
C PHE A 79 -0.59 -12.88 -15.47
N VAL A 80 0.68 -12.46 -15.30
CA VAL A 80 1.19 -11.19 -15.83
C VAL A 80 1.01 -11.14 -17.35
N LEU A 81 1.49 -12.18 -18.06
CA LEU A 81 1.39 -12.27 -19.52
C LEU A 81 -0.07 -12.36 -19.99
N GLY A 82 -0.90 -13.13 -19.29
CA GLY A 82 -2.32 -13.25 -19.59
C GLY A 82 -3.06 -11.91 -19.52
N VAL A 83 -2.83 -11.14 -18.46
CA VAL A 83 -3.42 -9.80 -18.30
C VAL A 83 -2.92 -8.85 -19.40
N LEU A 84 -1.60 -8.87 -19.69
CA LEU A 84 -1.03 -8.03 -20.74
C LEU A 84 -1.63 -8.36 -22.10
N ILE A 85 -1.66 -9.64 -22.48
CA ILE A 85 -2.22 -10.09 -23.76
C ILE A 85 -3.70 -9.69 -23.86
N LEU A 86 -4.49 -9.95 -22.80
CA LEU A 86 -5.91 -9.62 -22.79
C LEU A 86 -6.17 -8.11 -22.97
N MET A 87 -5.36 -7.27 -22.32
CA MET A 87 -5.44 -5.82 -22.50
C MET A 87 -5.02 -5.37 -23.90
N MET A 88 -4.00 -6.03 -24.51
CA MET A 88 -3.62 -5.76 -25.90
C MET A 88 -4.71 -6.19 -26.90
N PHE A 89 -5.37 -7.33 -26.68
CA PHE A 89 -6.55 -7.70 -27.46
C PHE A 89 -7.65 -6.63 -27.36
N ALA A 90 -8.01 -6.22 -26.15
CA ALA A 90 -9.02 -5.18 -25.96
C ALA A 90 -8.63 -3.89 -26.69
N TYR A 91 -7.34 -3.48 -26.62
CA TYR A 91 -6.84 -2.30 -27.29
C TYR A 91 -6.99 -2.37 -28.82
N VAL A 92 -6.57 -3.50 -29.43
CA VAL A 92 -6.64 -3.70 -30.89
C VAL A 92 -8.09 -3.74 -31.37
N PHE A 93 -8.96 -4.53 -30.72
CA PHE A 93 -10.34 -4.70 -31.15
C PHE A 93 -11.24 -3.48 -30.90
N THR A 94 -10.81 -2.56 -30.05
CA THR A 94 -11.57 -1.33 -29.80
C THR A 94 -10.93 -0.09 -30.44
N TYR A 95 -9.87 -0.25 -31.22
CA TYR A 95 -9.20 0.86 -31.89
C TYR A 95 -10.17 1.66 -32.79
N PRO A 96 -10.14 3.02 -32.80
CA PRO A 96 -9.23 3.91 -32.06
C PRO A 96 -9.81 4.45 -30.72
N LYS A 97 -10.70 3.72 -30.05
CA LYS A 97 -11.44 4.19 -28.85
C LYS A 97 -10.51 4.59 -27.69
N TYR A 98 -9.48 3.78 -27.42
CA TYR A 98 -8.57 4.03 -26.30
C TYR A 98 -7.22 4.55 -26.75
N LYS A 99 -6.65 5.46 -25.96
CA LYS A 99 -5.25 5.87 -26.09
C LYS A 99 -4.35 4.83 -25.40
N THR A 100 -3.11 4.72 -25.87
CA THR A 100 -2.11 3.79 -25.27
C THR A 100 -1.92 4.02 -23.77
N GLU A 101 -1.89 5.30 -23.33
CA GLU A 101 -1.76 5.64 -21.90
C GLU A 101 -2.91 5.09 -21.03
N GLN A 102 -4.11 4.99 -21.56
CA GLN A 102 -5.27 4.42 -20.86
C GLN A 102 -5.12 2.91 -20.66
N VAL A 103 -4.62 2.21 -21.66
CA VAL A 103 -4.36 0.75 -21.55
C VAL A 103 -3.20 0.48 -20.60
N LEU A 104 -2.14 1.28 -20.67
CA LEU A 104 -1.02 1.20 -19.73
C LEU A 104 -1.48 1.51 -18.29
N ALA A 105 -2.35 2.50 -18.11
CA ALA A 105 -2.92 2.82 -16.80
C ALA A 105 -3.80 1.71 -16.24
N ALA A 106 -4.57 1.01 -17.12
CA ALA A 106 -5.35 -0.14 -16.71
C ALA A 106 -4.45 -1.29 -16.21
N PHE A 107 -3.40 -1.61 -16.96
CA PHE A 107 -2.38 -2.59 -16.57
C PHE A 107 -1.66 -2.18 -15.27
N PHE A 108 -1.17 -0.94 -15.22
CA PHE A 108 -0.52 -0.40 -14.03
C PHE A 108 -1.39 -0.50 -12.78
N GLY A 109 -2.68 -0.18 -12.88
CA GLY A 109 -3.61 -0.23 -11.74
C GLY A 109 -3.77 -1.64 -11.14
N VAL A 110 -3.72 -2.70 -11.96
CA VAL A 110 -3.74 -4.09 -11.45
C VAL A 110 -2.52 -4.35 -10.56
N PHE A 111 -1.32 -4.02 -11.04
CA PHE A 111 -0.08 -4.32 -10.32
C PHE A 111 0.17 -3.33 -9.18
N TYR A 112 0.03 -2.04 -9.46
CA TYR A 112 0.29 -0.99 -8.50
C TYR A 112 -0.69 -1.02 -7.31
N VAL A 113 -1.98 -1.28 -7.57
CA VAL A 113 -2.97 -1.27 -6.48
C VAL A 113 -3.26 -2.69 -6.01
N ALA A 114 -3.81 -3.57 -6.87
CA ALA A 114 -4.34 -4.85 -6.42
C ALA A 114 -3.24 -5.82 -6.00
N VAL A 115 -2.21 -6.02 -6.84
CA VAL A 115 -1.13 -6.96 -6.52
C VAL A 115 -0.31 -6.48 -5.32
N MET A 116 0.13 -5.22 -5.31
CA MET A 116 0.96 -4.72 -4.20
C MET A 116 0.20 -4.67 -2.88
N LEU A 117 -1.09 -4.28 -2.87
CA LEU A 117 -1.89 -4.24 -1.65
C LEU A 117 -2.19 -5.65 -1.10
N SER A 118 -2.26 -6.66 -1.97
CA SER A 118 -2.49 -8.05 -1.55
C SER A 118 -1.41 -8.58 -0.61
N TYR A 119 -0.22 -7.97 -0.62
CA TYR A 119 0.86 -8.35 0.28
C TYR A 119 0.56 -8.07 1.76
N VAL A 120 -0.44 -7.25 2.09
CA VAL A 120 -0.97 -7.15 3.45
C VAL A 120 -1.56 -8.49 3.88
N TYR A 121 -2.39 -9.11 3.02
CA TYR A 121 -2.92 -10.45 3.26
C TYR A 121 -1.81 -11.51 3.27
N GLN A 122 -0.93 -11.51 2.27
CA GLN A 122 0.15 -12.47 2.17
C GLN A 122 1.10 -12.41 3.39
N THR A 123 1.45 -11.21 3.87
CA THR A 123 2.23 -11.03 5.09
C THR A 123 1.50 -11.59 6.32
N ARG A 124 0.17 -11.44 6.37
CA ARG A 124 -0.63 -12.00 7.49
C ARG A 124 -0.64 -13.53 7.49
N MET A 125 -0.42 -14.17 6.33
CA MET A 125 -0.49 -15.62 6.15
C MET A 125 0.85 -16.36 6.36
N ILE A 126 1.98 -15.65 6.49
CA ILE A 126 3.27 -16.29 6.84
C ILE A 126 3.32 -16.66 8.32
N GLU A 127 4.32 -17.42 8.72
CA GLU A 127 4.58 -17.76 10.13
C GLU A 127 4.73 -16.48 10.97
N ALA A 128 4.16 -16.43 12.17
CA ALA A 128 3.99 -15.23 12.99
C ALA A 128 3.39 -14.01 12.25
N GLY A 129 2.79 -14.20 11.08
CA GLY A 129 2.24 -13.12 10.24
C GLY A 129 1.20 -12.25 10.94
N ALA A 130 0.52 -12.79 11.97
CA ALA A 130 -0.37 -12.01 12.83
C ALA A 130 0.33 -10.83 13.52
N TYR A 131 1.62 -10.93 13.74
CA TYR A 131 2.45 -9.89 14.33
C TYR A 131 3.26 -9.14 13.27
N ILE A 132 3.81 -9.85 12.28
CA ILE A 132 4.69 -9.26 11.25
C ILE A 132 3.93 -8.26 10.38
N VAL A 133 2.66 -8.49 10.09
CA VAL A 133 1.84 -7.59 9.25
C VAL A 133 1.75 -6.16 9.81
N TRP A 134 1.91 -5.99 11.13
CA TRP A 134 1.91 -4.67 11.75
C TRP A 134 3.11 -3.82 11.36
N LEU A 135 4.22 -4.44 10.95
CA LEU A 135 5.38 -3.71 10.44
C LEU A 135 5.01 -2.87 9.21
N VAL A 136 4.11 -3.36 8.36
CA VAL A 136 3.62 -2.60 7.20
C VAL A 136 3.04 -1.25 7.64
N PHE A 137 2.26 -1.24 8.71
CA PHE A 137 1.62 -0.02 9.22
C PHE A 137 2.56 0.83 10.09
N LEU A 138 3.49 0.22 10.82
CA LEU A 138 4.53 0.94 11.54
C LEU A 138 5.47 1.67 10.58
N CYS A 139 5.82 1.04 9.45
CA CYS A 139 6.68 1.63 8.42
C CYS A 139 5.97 2.71 7.60
N SER A 140 4.64 2.62 7.43
CA SER A 140 3.87 3.61 6.68
C SER A 140 3.30 4.68 7.60
N TRP A 141 2.22 4.40 8.30
CA TRP A 141 1.54 5.40 9.14
C TRP A 141 2.35 5.84 10.35
N GLY A 142 3.12 4.92 10.95
CA GLY A 142 4.06 5.27 12.03
C GLY A 142 5.16 6.21 11.54
N CYS A 143 5.76 5.89 10.40
CA CYS A 143 6.75 6.75 9.74
C CYS A 143 6.17 8.14 9.43
N ASP A 144 4.99 8.22 8.80
CA ASP A 144 4.37 9.50 8.44
C ASP A 144 4.07 10.36 9.68
N THR A 145 3.61 9.73 10.77
CA THR A 145 3.35 10.42 12.04
C THR A 145 4.64 10.98 12.64
N CYS A 146 5.69 10.15 12.73
CA CYS A 146 6.98 10.57 13.27
C CYS A 146 7.63 11.65 12.38
N ALA A 147 7.56 11.48 11.05
CA ALA A 147 8.06 12.46 10.09
C ALA A 147 7.34 13.81 10.20
N TYR A 148 6.03 13.79 10.41
CA TYR A 148 5.24 15.00 10.65
C TYR A 148 5.66 15.69 11.95
N CYS A 149 5.76 14.95 13.06
CA CYS A 149 6.14 15.51 14.35
C CYS A 149 7.55 16.12 14.31
N VAL A 150 8.55 15.38 13.80
CA VAL A 150 9.93 15.87 13.70
C VAL A 150 10.04 17.03 12.72
N GLY A 151 9.38 16.92 11.56
CA GLY A 151 9.36 17.98 10.55
C GLY A 151 8.72 19.28 11.04
N MET A 152 7.73 19.19 11.93
CA MET A 152 7.09 20.34 12.56
C MET A 152 8.01 21.01 13.60
N LEU A 153 8.78 20.21 14.35
CA LEU A 153 9.65 20.72 15.41
C LEU A 153 10.97 21.30 14.89
N ILE A 154 11.62 20.63 13.95
CA ILE A 154 12.98 20.97 13.51
C ILE A 154 13.17 21.04 11.99
N GLY A 155 12.10 20.83 11.19
CA GLY A 155 12.16 20.78 9.72
C GLY A 155 12.53 22.13 9.10
N LYS A 156 13.70 22.21 8.48
CA LYS A 156 14.22 23.42 7.80
C LYS A 156 14.36 23.21 6.29
N HIS A 157 14.85 22.03 5.88
CA HIS A 157 15.17 21.74 4.49
C HIS A 157 14.03 20.98 3.80
N LYS A 158 13.47 21.56 2.72
CA LYS A 158 12.39 20.92 1.99
C LYS A 158 12.91 19.72 1.20
N MET A 159 12.27 18.54 1.36
CA MET A 159 12.65 17.30 0.68
C MET A 159 12.21 17.29 -0.79
N SER A 160 10.98 17.71 -1.07
CA SER A 160 10.42 17.72 -2.42
C SER A 160 9.46 18.90 -2.63
N PRO A 161 9.98 20.12 -2.91
CA PRO A 161 9.17 21.34 -3.00
C PRO A 161 8.04 21.27 -4.04
N LYS A 162 8.29 20.60 -5.17
CA LYS A 162 7.32 20.49 -6.27
C LYS A 162 6.22 19.44 -6.01
N LEU A 163 6.54 18.31 -5.39
CA LEU A 163 5.60 17.21 -5.16
C LEU A 163 4.84 17.38 -3.84
N SER A 164 5.59 17.58 -2.76
CA SER A 164 5.06 17.70 -1.39
C SER A 164 5.79 18.80 -0.62
N PRO A 165 5.36 20.08 -0.72
CA PRO A 165 6.07 21.22 -0.15
C PRO A 165 6.11 21.24 1.39
N LYS A 166 5.34 20.38 2.05
CA LYS A 166 5.32 20.27 3.52
C LYS A 166 6.36 19.31 4.06
N LYS A 167 6.86 18.34 3.26
CA LYS A 167 7.86 17.36 3.70
C LYS A 167 9.25 17.99 3.81
N SER A 168 9.94 17.69 4.92
CA SER A 168 11.32 18.11 5.18
C SER A 168 12.27 16.91 5.27
N VAL A 169 13.55 17.16 5.03
CA VAL A 169 14.61 16.14 5.14
C VAL A 169 14.75 15.67 6.59
N GLU A 170 14.71 16.61 7.56
CA GLU A 170 14.76 16.29 8.98
C GLU A 170 13.55 15.43 9.40
N GLY A 171 12.37 15.77 8.86
CA GLY A 171 11.17 14.95 9.03
C GLY A 171 11.35 13.54 8.47
N ALA A 172 11.95 13.40 7.29
CA ALA A 172 12.21 12.09 6.68
C ALA A 172 13.13 11.24 7.56
N VAL A 173 14.24 11.80 8.03
CA VAL A 173 15.16 11.10 8.96
C VAL A 173 14.44 10.72 10.25
N GLY A 174 13.65 11.66 10.82
CA GLY A 174 12.84 11.40 12.01
C GLY A 174 11.78 10.33 11.80
N GLY A 175 11.19 10.24 10.60
CA GLY A 175 10.25 9.19 10.22
C GLY A 175 10.88 7.81 10.22
N VAL A 176 12.05 7.66 9.58
CA VAL A 176 12.81 6.39 9.55
C VAL A 176 13.23 5.96 10.95
N ALA A 177 13.85 6.87 11.70
CA ALA A 177 14.27 6.58 13.07
C ALA A 177 13.08 6.25 13.98
N GLY A 178 11.96 6.98 13.82
CA GLY A 178 10.73 6.75 14.55
C GLY A 178 10.09 5.40 14.24
N ALA A 179 10.02 5.02 12.97
CA ALA A 179 9.50 3.71 12.55
C ALA A 179 10.35 2.57 13.12
N ALA A 180 11.69 2.69 13.06
CA ALA A 180 12.59 1.71 13.65
C ALA A 180 12.41 1.60 15.18
N LEU A 181 12.32 2.75 15.87
CA LEU A 181 12.11 2.80 17.33
C LEU A 181 10.75 2.18 17.72
N LEU A 182 9.68 2.54 17.01
CA LEU A 182 8.34 1.94 17.23
C LEU A 182 8.37 0.43 17.04
N THR A 183 9.13 -0.05 16.03
CA THR A 183 9.29 -1.49 15.78
C THR A 183 10.11 -2.18 16.87
N ILE A 184 11.14 -1.53 17.43
CA ILE A 184 11.88 -2.07 18.59
C ILE A 184 10.94 -2.23 19.78
N ILE A 185 10.18 -1.18 20.11
CA ILE A 185 9.21 -1.22 21.22
C ILE A 185 8.18 -2.33 20.98
N TYR A 186 7.61 -2.40 19.78
CA TYR A 186 6.67 -3.42 19.38
C TYR A 186 7.27 -4.84 19.51
N GLY A 187 8.47 -5.05 18.94
CA GLY A 187 9.17 -6.33 19.00
C GLY A 187 9.48 -6.76 20.43
N MET A 188 9.91 -5.84 21.30
CA MET A 188 10.16 -6.13 22.72
C MET A 188 8.91 -6.56 23.47
N ILE A 189 7.75 -5.98 23.16
CA ILE A 189 6.46 -6.35 23.77
C ILE A 189 6.03 -7.73 23.32
N PHE A 190 6.15 -8.03 22.01
CA PHE A 190 5.57 -9.22 21.41
C PHE A 190 6.56 -10.36 21.15
N LYS A 191 7.87 -10.19 21.46
CA LYS A 191 8.91 -11.21 21.17
C LYS A 191 8.57 -12.59 21.72
N ASN A 192 8.02 -12.67 22.92
CA ASN A 192 7.64 -13.95 23.53
C ASN A 192 6.45 -14.60 22.82
N ALA A 193 5.47 -13.79 22.36
CA ALA A 193 4.32 -14.27 21.61
C ALA A 193 4.70 -14.72 20.20
N MET A 194 5.70 -14.09 19.60
CA MET A 194 6.29 -14.48 18.30
C MET A 194 7.32 -15.61 18.42
N GLN A 195 7.73 -15.98 19.62
CA GLN A 195 8.80 -16.95 19.91
C GLN A 195 10.15 -16.58 19.28
N ILE A 196 10.47 -15.28 19.25
CA ILE A 196 11.71 -14.74 18.67
C ILE A 196 12.68 -14.27 19.76
N ASP A 197 13.95 -14.22 19.41
CA ASP A 197 15.00 -13.69 20.26
C ASP A 197 15.23 -12.16 20.05
N GLN A 198 16.18 -11.62 20.80
CA GLN A 198 16.55 -10.21 20.72
C GLN A 198 17.14 -9.84 19.35
N THR A 199 17.81 -10.77 18.67
CA THR A 199 18.41 -10.54 17.34
C THR A 199 17.34 -10.27 16.30
N HIS A 200 16.24 -11.05 16.34
CA HIS A 200 15.10 -10.82 15.46
C HIS A 200 14.44 -9.45 15.66
N VAL A 201 14.40 -8.92 16.90
CA VAL A 201 13.88 -7.56 17.15
C VAL A 201 14.73 -6.52 16.41
N TRP A 202 16.07 -6.67 16.42
CA TRP A 202 16.94 -5.76 15.67
C TRP A 202 16.81 -5.93 14.16
N ILE A 203 16.63 -7.15 13.67
CA ILE A 203 16.34 -7.42 12.25
C ILE A 203 15.03 -6.73 11.86
N MET A 204 13.96 -6.90 12.65
CA MET A 204 12.68 -6.22 12.40
C MET A 204 12.82 -4.69 12.36
N ALA A 205 13.64 -4.11 13.25
CA ALA A 205 13.92 -2.67 13.24
C ALA A 205 14.64 -2.23 11.96
N GLY A 206 15.60 -3.02 11.47
CA GLY A 206 16.28 -2.78 10.19
C GLY A 206 15.32 -2.88 9.00
N ILE A 207 14.48 -3.92 8.98
CA ILE A 207 13.40 -4.09 7.98
C ILE A 207 12.47 -2.86 8.00
N SER A 208 12.10 -2.40 9.20
CA SER A 208 11.24 -1.24 9.37
C SER A 208 11.87 0.06 8.87
N ALA A 209 13.16 0.24 9.09
CA ALA A 209 13.88 1.40 8.56
C ALA A 209 13.87 1.42 7.02
N VAL A 210 14.13 0.27 6.38
CA VAL A 210 14.03 0.12 4.91
C VAL A 210 12.59 0.35 4.45
N GLY A 211 11.61 -0.27 5.11
CA GLY A 211 10.19 -0.09 4.79
C GLY A 211 9.74 1.37 4.88
N ALA A 212 10.24 2.12 5.88
CA ALA A 212 9.94 3.53 6.05
C ALA A 212 10.51 4.41 4.91
N LEU A 213 11.71 4.11 4.40
CA LEU A 213 12.25 4.77 3.20
C LEU A 213 11.36 4.52 1.98
N ILE A 214 10.96 3.28 1.76
CA ILE A 214 10.07 2.88 0.66
C ILE A 214 8.68 3.49 0.81
N SER A 215 8.16 3.60 2.03
CA SER A 215 6.91 4.29 2.36
C SER A 215 6.89 5.73 1.82
N MET A 216 7.98 6.47 2.06
CA MET A 216 8.10 7.85 1.58
C MET A 216 8.09 7.95 0.05
N VAL A 217 8.71 6.97 -0.64
CA VAL A 217 8.68 6.88 -2.10
C VAL A 217 7.24 6.63 -2.57
N GLY A 218 6.49 5.75 -1.89
CA GLY A 218 5.09 5.47 -2.20
C GLY A 218 4.20 6.72 -2.15
N ASP A 219 4.24 7.46 -1.05
CA ASP A 219 3.48 8.71 -0.91
C ASP A 219 3.93 9.78 -1.95
N LEU A 220 5.23 9.89 -2.23
CA LEU A 220 5.71 10.80 -3.27
C LEU A 220 5.26 10.37 -4.67
N THR A 221 5.20 9.06 -4.95
CA THR A 221 4.70 8.51 -6.22
C THR A 221 3.22 8.87 -6.41
N ALA A 222 2.39 8.64 -5.40
CA ALA A 222 0.99 9.03 -5.44
C ALA A 222 0.82 10.54 -5.59
N SER A 223 1.67 11.32 -4.91
CA SER A 223 1.70 12.78 -5.05
C SER A 223 2.10 13.20 -6.47
N ALA A 224 3.06 12.53 -7.12
CA ALA A 224 3.48 12.81 -8.49
C ALA A 224 2.33 12.57 -9.49
N ILE A 225 1.64 11.44 -9.38
CA ILE A 225 0.47 11.15 -10.21
C ILE A 225 -0.58 12.24 -10.03
N LYS A 226 -0.91 12.62 -8.79
CA LYS A 226 -1.88 13.69 -8.52
C LYS A 226 -1.48 15.03 -9.17
N ARG A 227 -0.21 15.40 -9.12
CA ARG A 227 0.28 16.66 -9.73
C ARG A 227 0.23 16.63 -11.25
N ASN A 228 0.58 15.49 -11.87
CA ASN A 228 0.51 15.35 -13.33
C ASN A 228 -0.90 15.52 -13.89
N TYR A 229 -1.92 15.16 -13.10
CA TYR A 229 -3.33 15.27 -13.49
C TYR A 229 -4.08 16.42 -12.79
N GLU A 230 -3.35 17.35 -12.17
CA GLU A 230 -3.88 18.55 -11.51
C GLU A 230 -4.97 18.28 -10.47
N ILE A 231 -4.93 17.10 -9.85
CA ILE A 231 -5.83 16.72 -8.77
C ILE A 231 -5.12 16.86 -7.42
N LYS A 232 -5.92 17.03 -6.37
CA LYS A 232 -5.42 17.09 -4.99
C LYS A 232 -5.54 15.74 -4.29
N ASP A 233 -6.66 15.10 -4.42
CA ASP A 233 -7.00 13.83 -3.78
C ASP A 233 -7.57 12.88 -4.85
N TYR A 234 -7.29 11.58 -4.74
CA TYR A 234 -7.82 10.57 -5.66
C TYR A 234 -9.34 10.39 -5.53
N GLY A 235 -9.87 10.57 -4.33
CA GLY A 235 -11.28 10.38 -4.04
C GLY A 235 -11.79 11.31 -2.94
N LYS A 236 -13.07 11.10 -2.59
CA LYS A 236 -13.75 11.80 -1.48
C LYS A 236 -14.46 10.82 -0.55
N LEU A 237 -14.12 9.53 -0.62
CA LEU A 237 -14.82 8.46 0.11
C LEU A 237 -14.66 8.63 1.62
N ILE A 238 -13.48 9.07 2.08
CA ILE A 238 -13.20 9.24 3.49
C ILE A 238 -13.32 10.74 3.85
N PRO A 239 -14.36 11.14 4.60
CA PRO A 239 -14.58 12.54 4.93
C PRO A 239 -13.37 13.19 5.61
N GLY A 240 -12.81 14.22 4.96
CA GLY A 240 -11.64 14.96 5.43
C GLY A 240 -10.28 14.31 5.21
N HIS A 241 -10.25 13.09 4.63
CA HIS A 241 -9.03 12.34 4.36
C HIS A 241 -8.80 11.98 2.88
N GLY A 242 -9.73 12.31 1.99
CA GLY A 242 -9.63 12.00 0.56
C GLY A 242 -10.18 10.62 0.20
N GLY A 243 -9.56 9.95 -0.73
CA GLY A 243 -9.90 8.61 -1.18
C GLY A 243 -9.20 7.50 -0.39
N ILE A 244 -9.52 6.27 -0.74
CA ILE A 244 -8.83 5.06 -0.25
C ILE A 244 -7.38 5.08 -0.71
N LEU A 245 -7.13 5.37 -1.98
CA LEU A 245 -5.76 5.40 -2.51
C LEU A 245 -4.88 6.46 -1.82
N ASP A 246 -5.48 7.59 -1.38
CA ASP A 246 -4.78 8.60 -0.57
C ASP A 246 -4.37 8.13 0.83
N ARG A 247 -4.93 7.03 1.31
CA ARG A 247 -4.61 6.45 2.65
C ARG A 247 -3.72 5.23 2.60
N PHE A 248 -3.69 4.56 1.46
CA PHE A 248 -2.92 3.34 1.27
C PHE A 248 -1.70 3.53 0.33
N ASP A 249 -1.44 4.76 -0.14
CA ASP A 249 -0.33 5.08 -1.04
C ASP A 249 1.05 4.62 -0.52
N SER A 250 1.33 4.84 0.75
CA SER A 250 2.54 4.33 1.41
C SER A 250 2.44 2.82 1.70
N VAL A 251 1.26 2.33 2.11
CA VAL A 251 1.03 0.90 2.43
C VAL A 251 1.25 0.02 1.19
N ILE A 252 0.79 0.47 0.02
CA ILE A 252 0.98 -0.22 -1.26
C ILE A 252 2.45 -0.53 -1.50
N PHE A 253 3.36 0.40 -1.23
CA PHE A 253 4.80 0.20 -1.41
C PHE A 253 5.44 -0.62 -0.28
N THR A 254 5.02 -0.38 0.97
CA THR A 254 5.61 -1.07 2.11
C THR A 254 5.21 -2.53 2.19
N ALA A 255 3.97 -2.89 1.84
CA ALA A 255 3.47 -4.25 2.02
C ALA A 255 4.33 -5.31 1.30
N PRO A 256 4.65 -5.23 0.00
CA PRO A 256 5.50 -6.22 -0.66
C PRO A 256 6.92 -6.24 -0.10
N ILE A 257 7.49 -5.08 0.24
CA ILE A 257 8.86 -5.01 0.76
C ILE A 257 8.95 -5.67 2.13
N ILE A 258 7.99 -5.39 3.03
CA ILE A 258 7.93 -6.03 4.34
C ILE A 258 7.76 -7.55 4.18
N TYR A 259 6.89 -7.99 3.28
CA TYR A 259 6.71 -9.42 3.01
C TYR A 259 8.03 -10.09 2.61
N PHE A 260 8.69 -9.57 1.56
CA PHE A 260 9.92 -10.18 1.07
C PHE A 260 11.07 -10.12 2.07
N LEU A 261 11.22 -9.03 2.80
CA LEU A 261 12.24 -8.93 3.83
C LEU A 261 11.92 -9.84 5.03
N ALA A 262 10.67 -9.95 5.44
CA ALA A 262 10.27 -10.82 6.52
C ALA A 262 10.54 -12.30 6.18
N VAL A 263 10.09 -12.77 5.02
CA VAL A 263 10.30 -14.16 4.58
C VAL A 263 11.78 -14.52 4.46
N ASN A 264 12.65 -13.58 4.09
CA ASN A 264 14.07 -13.85 3.91
C ASN A 264 14.91 -13.70 5.19
N PHE A 265 14.53 -12.79 6.08
CA PHE A 265 15.36 -12.42 7.23
C PHE A 265 14.73 -12.75 8.59
N ILE A 266 13.41 -12.89 8.68
CA ILE A 266 12.72 -13.35 9.89
C ILE A 266 12.39 -14.84 9.67
N LYS A 267 13.41 -15.70 9.81
CA LYS A 267 13.21 -17.16 9.79
C LYS A 267 12.83 -17.58 11.21
N LEU A 268 11.61 -18.03 11.38
CA LEU A 268 11.03 -18.56 12.63
C LEU A 268 11.08 -20.08 12.63
#